data_04cbbc15cb414e937f61fb7ff85a9d9b
#
_entry.id   04cbbc15cb414e937f61fb7ff85a9d9b
#
_cell.length_a   1.000
_cell.length_b   1.000
_cell.length_c   1.000
_cell.angle_alpha   90.00
_cell.angle_beta   90.00
_cell.angle_gamma   90.00
#
_symmetry.space_group_name_H-M   'P 1'
#
loop_
_entity.id
_entity.type
_entity.pdbx_description
1 polymer ?
#
loop_
_entity_poly.entity_id
_entity_poly.type
_entity_poly.pdbx_seq_one_letter_code
_entity_poly.pdbx_strand_id
1 'polypeptide(L)'
;MKPEYRRLNHVTINVPAGEHEKVRAFYGGVLGLEEIPFPESLASTYDLIWFKCLDFLIHVDFTPPFFRPAENRHPALEVKNIGEVRRHFESLGAEIREALVIPDRDRFYVLDPFGNYFEIIEMHADQVR
;
A
#
# COMPACT_ATOMS: atom_id res chain seq x y z
N MET A 1 8.34 -26.54 18.61
CA MET A 1 9.20 -25.88 17.60
C MET A 1 8.67 -24.50 17.33
N LYS A 2 9.54 -23.49 17.23
CA LYS A 2 9.17 -22.16 16.79
C LYS A 2 9.45 -22.05 15.29
N PRO A 3 8.47 -21.63 14.46
CA PRO A 3 8.77 -21.34 13.07
C PRO A 3 9.79 -20.21 12.95
N GLU A 4 10.67 -20.32 11.97
CA GLU A 4 11.64 -19.27 11.68
C GLU A 4 11.11 -18.40 10.53
N TYR A 5 10.59 -17.24 10.89
CA TYR A 5 10.05 -16.31 9.89
C TYR A 5 11.18 -15.47 9.30
N ARG A 6 11.13 -15.22 8.01
CA ARG A 6 12.18 -14.48 7.30
C ARG A 6 11.78 -13.06 6.96
N ARG A 7 10.55 -12.88 6.50
CA ARG A 7 10.06 -11.56 6.09
C ARG A 7 8.56 -11.62 5.82
N LEU A 8 7.96 -10.45 5.72
CA LEU A 8 6.67 -10.32 5.06
C LEU A 8 6.91 -10.50 3.56
N ASN A 9 6.30 -11.51 2.94
CA ASN A 9 6.49 -11.76 1.51
C ASN A 9 5.67 -10.78 0.66
N HIS A 10 4.38 -10.69 0.91
CA HIS A 10 3.50 -9.76 0.20
C HIS A 10 2.22 -9.50 0.98
N VAL A 11 1.54 -8.43 0.60
CA VAL A 11 0.14 -8.19 0.96
C VAL A 11 -0.68 -8.14 -0.31
N THR A 12 -1.93 -8.58 -0.25
CA THR A 12 -2.85 -8.51 -1.39
C THR A 12 -3.89 -7.44 -1.13
N ILE A 13 -4.07 -6.58 -2.12
CA ILE A 13 -5.07 -5.51 -2.11
C ILE A 13 -6.08 -5.82 -3.21
N ASN A 14 -7.36 -5.89 -2.86
CA ASN A 14 -8.41 -6.11 -3.83
C ASN A 14 -8.95 -4.79 -4.37
N VAL A 15 -9.18 -4.75 -5.68
CA VAL A 15 -9.72 -3.60 -6.39
C VAL A 15 -10.78 -4.07 -7.40
N PRO A 16 -11.67 -3.17 -7.86
CA PRO A 16 -12.64 -3.55 -8.87
C PRO A 16 -12.00 -3.96 -10.20
N ALA A 17 -12.65 -4.86 -10.92
CA ALA A 17 -12.20 -5.29 -12.24
C ALA A 17 -12.10 -4.11 -13.21
N GLY A 18 -11.11 -4.15 -14.10
CA GLY A 18 -10.96 -3.16 -15.17
C GLY A 18 -10.31 -1.83 -14.78
N GLU A 19 -9.93 -1.65 -13.52
CA GLU A 19 -9.41 -0.37 -13.02
C GLU A 19 -7.88 -0.28 -13.03
N HIS A 20 -7.24 -0.90 -14.01
CA HIS A 20 -5.76 -0.98 -14.11
C HIS A 20 -5.09 0.38 -14.18
N GLU A 21 -5.65 1.32 -14.94
CA GLU A 21 -5.05 2.65 -15.06
C GLU A 21 -5.05 3.41 -13.75
N LYS A 22 -6.14 3.33 -12.98
CA LYS A 22 -6.22 3.98 -11.66
C LYS A 22 -5.26 3.33 -10.66
N VAL A 23 -5.10 2.01 -10.73
CA VAL A 23 -4.14 1.28 -9.90
C VAL A 23 -2.72 1.74 -10.24
N ARG A 24 -2.35 1.82 -11.50
CA ARG A 24 -1.02 2.27 -11.90
C ARG A 24 -0.77 3.73 -11.48
N ALA A 25 -1.77 4.58 -11.61
CA ALA A 25 -1.66 5.97 -11.19
C ALA A 25 -1.45 6.11 -9.68
N PHE A 26 -2.11 5.29 -8.88
CA PHE A 26 -1.96 5.36 -7.42
C PHE A 26 -0.71 4.62 -6.94
N TYR A 27 -0.58 3.34 -7.23
CA TYR A 27 0.53 2.53 -6.71
C TYR A 27 1.87 2.88 -7.36
N GLY A 28 1.87 3.11 -8.66
CA GLY A 28 3.06 3.53 -9.39
C GLY A 28 3.35 5.02 -9.28
N GLY A 29 2.32 5.86 -9.34
CA GLY A 29 2.46 7.32 -9.36
C GLY A 29 2.49 7.95 -7.97
N VAL A 30 1.44 7.74 -7.16
CA VAL A 30 1.33 8.35 -5.83
C VAL A 30 2.29 7.68 -4.84
N LEU A 31 2.22 6.36 -4.69
CA LEU A 31 3.12 5.63 -3.80
C LEU A 31 4.53 5.48 -4.37
N GLY A 32 4.72 5.65 -5.67
CA GLY A 32 6.03 5.58 -6.31
C GLY A 32 6.63 4.18 -6.37
N LEU A 33 5.81 3.14 -6.40
CA LEU A 33 6.28 1.76 -6.41
C LEU A 33 6.58 1.28 -7.84
N GLU A 34 7.54 0.37 -7.95
CA GLU A 34 7.91 -0.23 -9.22
C GLU A 34 6.97 -1.40 -9.55
N GLU A 35 6.34 -1.34 -10.70
CA GLU A 35 5.57 -2.48 -11.22
C GLU A 35 6.55 -3.56 -11.71
N ILE A 36 6.30 -4.81 -11.30
CA ILE A 36 7.10 -5.96 -11.72
C ILE A 36 6.21 -7.01 -12.38
N PRO A 37 6.77 -7.87 -13.26
CA PRO A 37 6.00 -8.97 -13.84
C PRO A 37 5.54 -9.97 -12.79
N PHE A 38 4.35 -10.56 -12.97
CA PHE A 38 3.92 -11.70 -12.18
C PHE A 38 3.99 -12.97 -13.03
N PRO A 39 4.05 -14.18 -12.39
CA PRO A 39 4.24 -15.40 -13.13
C PRO A 39 3.10 -15.70 -14.13
N GLU A 40 3.45 -16.07 -15.35
CA GLU A 40 2.46 -16.42 -16.39
C GLU A 40 1.52 -17.53 -15.99
N SER A 41 1.97 -18.43 -15.12
CA SER A 41 1.14 -19.52 -14.60
C SER A 41 -0.12 -19.03 -13.87
N LEU A 42 -0.13 -17.78 -13.40
CA LEU A 42 -1.28 -17.19 -12.72
C LEU A 42 -2.21 -16.45 -13.68
N ALA A 43 -1.73 -16.08 -14.87
CA ALA A 43 -2.43 -15.16 -15.76
C ALA A 43 -3.75 -15.72 -16.31
N SER A 44 -3.90 -17.07 -16.39
CA SER A 44 -5.14 -17.70 -16.83
C SER A 44 -6.23 -17.72 -15.77
N THR A 45 -5.87 -17.49 -14.49
CA THR A 45 -6.81 -17.58 -13.36
C THR A 45 -7.04 -16.22 -12.71
N TYR A 46 -5.99 -15.40 -12.64
CA TYR A 46 -6.01 -14.13 -11.90
C TYR A 46 -5.67 -12.96 -12.80
N ASP A 47 -6.27 -11.81 -12.52
CA ASP A 47 -5.93 -10.54 -13.11
C ASP A 47 -5.23 -9.71 -12.05
N LEU A 48 -3.91 -9.57 -12.16
CA LEU A 48 -3.04 -9.03 -11.12
C LEU A 48 -2.11 -7.96 -11.67
N ILE A 49 -1.73 -7.02 -10.81
CA ILE A 49 -0.52 -6.21 -10.98
C ILE A 49 0.31 -6.35 -9.70
N TRP A 50 1.59 -6.62 -9.85
CA TRP A 50 2.52 -6.72 -8.74
C TRP A 50 3.41 -5.49 -8.68
N PHE A 51 3.54 -4.93 -7.48
CA PHE A 51 4.43 -3.81 -7.21
C PHE A 51 5.46 -4.19 -6.16
N LYS A 52 6.70 -3.75 -6.37
CA LYS A 52 7.77 -3.93 -5.40
C LYS A 52 7.72 -2.80 -4.37
N CYS A 53 7.72 -3.17 -3.09
CA CYS A 53 7.76 -2.24 -1.97
C CYS A 53 8.82 -2.71 -0.97
N LEU A 54 10.00 -2.06 -0.98
CA LEU A 54 11.12 -2.46 -0.13
C LEU A 54 11.49 -3.94 -0.35
N ASP A 55 11.42 -4.76 0.70
CA ASP A 55 11.73 -6.20 0.64
C ASP A 55 10.47 -7.08 0.53
N PHE A 56 9.31 -6.50 0.27
CA PHE A 56 8.06 -7.24 0.07
C PHE A 56 7.32 -6.73 -1.16
N LEU A 57 6.26 -7.42 -1.54
CA LEU A 57 5.46 -7.04 -2.70
C LEU A 57 4.05 -6.63 -2.28
N ILE A 58 3.45 -5.76 -3.07
CA ILE A 58 2.01 -5.51 -3.03
C ILE A 58 1.41 -6.15 -4.28
N HIS A 59 0.53 -7.12 -4.08
CA HIS A 59 -0.23 -7.75 -5.15
C HIS A 59 -1.58 -7.07 -5.24
N VAL A 60 -1.85 -6.41 -6.35
CA VAL A 60 -3.16 -5.81 -6.59
C VAL A 60 -3.98 -6.78 -7.42
N ASP A 61 -5.12 -7.20 -6.89
CA ASP A 61 -5.96 -8.24 -7.46
C ASP A 61 -7.27 -7.67 -7.96
N PHE A 62 -7.50 -7.77 -9.26
CA PHE A 62 -8.70 -7.30 -9.95
C PHE A 62 -9.77 -8.39 -10.08
N THR A 63 -9.53 -9.58 -9.54
CA THR A 63 -10.43 -10.71 -9.71
C THR A 63 -11.69 -10.52 -8.85
N PRO A 64 -12.89 -10.54 -9.46
CA PRO A 64 -14.14 -10.44 -8.68
C PRO A 64 -14.33 -11.61 -7.71
N PRO A 65 -15.07 -11.38 -6.58
CA PRO A 65 -15.79 -10.16 -6.24
C PRO A 65 -14.92 -9.12 -5.53
N PHE A 66 -15.31 -7.85 -5.64
CA PHE A 66 -14.71 -6.77 -4.86
C PHE A 66 -15.65 -6.34 -3.74
N PHE A 67 -15.10 -6.26 -2.51
CA PHE A 67 -15.80 -5.72 -1.36
C PHE A 67 -15.02 -4.52 -0.83
N ARG A 68 -15.71 -3.42 -0.57
CA ARG A 68 -15.07 -2.23 -0.01
C ARG A 68 -14.39 -2.59 1.31
N PRO A 69 -13.10 -2.31 1.48
CA PRO A 69 -12.38 -2.69 2.68
C PRO A 69 -12.80 -1.84 3.89
N ALA A 70 -12.69 -2.42 5.08
CA ALA A 70 -12.85 -1.68 6.32
C ALA A 70 -11.62 -0.81 6.57
N GLU A 71 -11.82 0.41 7.10
CA GLU A 71 -10.75 1.35 7.35
C GLU A 71 -9.71 0.87 8.36
N ASN A 72 -10.10 -0.02 9.28
CA ASN A 72 -9.19 -0.57 10.27
C ASN A 72 -8.36 -1.76 9.75
N ARG A 73 -8.46 -2.07 8.47
CA ARG A 73 -7.62 -3.05 7.77
C ARG A 73 -6.68 -2.31 6.85
N HIS A 74 -5.43 -2.18 7.25
CA HIS A 74 -4.48 -1.44 6.43
C HIS A 74 -3.05 -1.86 6.73
N PRO A 75 -2.17 -1.87 5.72
CA PRO A 75 -0.74 -1.89 5.94
C PRO A 75 -0.25 -0.52 6.39
N ALA A 76 0.86 -0.51 7.10
CA ALA A 76 1.52 0.72 7.51
C ALA A 76 2.94 0.74 6.93
N LEU A 77 3.30 1.86 6.30
CA LEU A 77 4.59 2.06 5.68
C LEU A 77 5.35 3.16 6.43
N GLU A 78 6.55 2.84 6.86
CA GLU A 78 7.44 3.84 7.46
C GLU A 78 8.16 4.62 6.38
N VAL A 79 8.21 5.93 6.55
CA VAL A 79 8.88 6.85 5.64
C VAL A 79 9.85 7.76 6.38
N LYS A 80 10.71 8.39 5.63
CA LYS A 80 11.49 9.55 6.08
C LYS A 80 10.83 10.80 5.54
N ASN A 81 10.94 11.90 6.30
CA ASN A 81 10.43 13.22 5.86
C ASN A 81 8.95 13.18 5.51
N ILE A 82 8.14 12.78 6.48
CA ILE A 82 6.70 12.58 6.29
C ILE A 82 5.97 13.83 5.78
N GLY A 83 6.45 15.02 6.15
CA GLY A 83 5.88 16.28 5.64
C GLY A 83 6.06 16.43 4.13
N GLU A 84 7.20 16.03 3.60
CA GLU A 84 7.46 16.04 2.15
C GLU A 84 6.63 14.97 1.44
N VAL A 85 6.51 13.80 2.04
CA VAL A 85 5.67 12.72 1.51
C VAL A 85 4.22 13.18 1.42
N ARG A 86 3.71 13.81 2.47
CA ARG A 86 2.35 14.36 2.48
C ARG A 86 2.14 15.38 1.37
N ARG A 87 3.06 16.33 1.21
CA ARG A 87 2.97 17.35 0.14
C ARG A 87 2.98 16.70 -1.24
N HIS A 88 3.79 15.66 -1.43
CA HIS A 88 3.82 14.91 -2.67
C HIS A 88 2.45 14.28 -2.97
N PHE A 89 1.87 13.59 -2.00
CA PHE A 89 0.55 12.97 -2.16
C PHE A 89 -0.54 14.00 -2.45
N GLU A 90 -0.52 15.12 -1.72
CA GLU A 90 -1.47 16.22 -1.93
C GLU A 90 -1.33 16.83 -3.32
N SER A 91 -0.12 16.97 -3.82
CA SER A 91 0.14 17.51 -5.16
C SER A 91 -0.41 16.63 -6.29
N LEU A 92 -0.58 15.34 -6.01
CA LEU A 92 -1.13 14.37 -6.97
C LEU A 92 -2.62 14.11 -6.75
N GLY A 93 -3.25 14.84 -5.83
CA GLY A 93 -4.69 14.75 -5.58
C GLY A 93 -5.10 13.50 -4.79
N ALA A 94 -4.18 12.86 -4.09
CA ALA A 94 -4.51 11.70 -3.27
C ALA A 94 -5.39 12.08 -2.08
N GLU A 95 -6.31 11.21 -1.71
CA GLU A 95 -7.17 11.39 -0.54
C GLU A 95 -6.38 11.10 0.73
N ILE A 96 -6.31 12.07 1.64
CA ILE A 96 -5.61 11.95 2.91
C ILE A 96 -6.61 12.05 4.05
N ARG A 97 -6.43 11.21 5.06
CA ARG A 97 -7.20 11.24 6.31
C ARG A 97 -6.27 11.43 7.48
N GLU A 98 -6.64 12.30 8.40
CA GLU A 98 -5.88 12.49 9.61
C GLU A 98 -6.04 11.30 10.55
N ALA A 99 -4.97 10.99 11.31
CA ALA A 99 -4.96 9.93 12.30
C ALA A 99 -4.88 10.53 13.70
N LEU A 100 -5.35 9.79 14.70
CA LEU A 100 -5.19 10.20 16.10
C LEU A 100 -3.70 10.24 16.46
N VAL A 101 -3.34 11.21 17.29
CA VAL A 101 -1.94 11.42 17.69
C VAL A 101 -1.43 10.25 18.53
N ILE A 102 -0.26 9.74 18.15
CA ILE A 102 0.53 8.81 18.96
C ILE A 102 1.85 9.54 19.26
N PRO A 103 2.25 9.64 20.55
CA PRO A 103 3.33 10.55 20.94
C PRO A 103 4.71 10.30 20.31
N ASP A 104 5.03 9.05 19.94
CA ASP A 104 6.36 8.70 19.45
C ASP A 104 6.51 8.71 17.92
N ARG A 105 5.46 9.15 17.21
CA ARG A 105 5.46 9.12 15.73
C ARG A 105 4.53 10.17 15.15
N ASP A 106 4.81 10.54 13.91
CA ASP A 106 3.88 11.26 13.05
C ASP A 106 3.25 10.30 12.07
N ARG A 107 1.97 10.47 11.79
CA ARG A 107 1.27 9.56 10.88
C ARG A 107 0.03 10.19 10.26
N PHE A 108 -0.35 9.68 9.12
CA PHE A 108 -1.61 9.95 8.46
C PHE A 108 -2.01 8.76 7.59
N TYR A 109 -3.22 8.77 7.06
CA TYR A 109 -3.67 7.77 6.11
C TYR A 109 -3.74 8.36 4.71
N VAL A 110 -3.39 7.55 3.71
CA VAL A 110 -3.66 7.84 2.31
C VAL A 110 -4.53 6.72 1.76
N LEU A 111 -5.54 7.08 0.97
CA LEU A 111 -6.48 6.11 0.40
C LEU A 111 -6.22 5.96 -1.09
N ASP A 112 -6.30 4.70 -1.57
CA ASP A 112 -6.37 4.48 -3.00
C ASP A 112 -7.76 4.88 -3.54
N PRO A 113 -7.98 4.90 -4.86
CA PRO A 113 -9.27 5.30 -5.42
C PRO A 113 -10.47 4.42 -5.02
N PHE A 114 -10.21 3.26 -4.42
CA PHE A 114 -11.25 2.27 -4.11
C PHE A 114 -11.50 2.12 -2.62
N GLY A 115 -10.87 2.97 -1.79
CA GLY A 115 -11.06 2.99 -0.35
C GLY A 115 -10.11 2.09 0.43
N ASN A 116 -9.05 1.57 -0.20
CA ASN A 116 -8.01 0.87 0.53
C ASN A 116 -7.13 1.88 1.25
N TYR A 117 -6.92 1.67 2.55
CA TYR A 117 -6.14 2.55 3.41
C TYR A 117 -4.69 2.11 3.47
N PHE A 118 -3.78 3.08 3.45
CA PHE A 118 -2.38 2.90 3.83
C PHE A 118 -2.07 3.90 4.92
N GLU A 119 -1.51 3.43 6.02
CA GLU A 119 -0.99 4.31 7.06
C GLU A 119 0.45 4.67 6.71
N ILE A 120 0.76 5.96 6.79
CA ILE A 120 2.11 6.47 6.53
C ILE A 120 2.65 6.98 7.85
N ILE A 121 3.83 6.50 8.24
CA ILE A 121 4.40 6.73 9.57
C ILE A 121 5.84 7.19 9.47
N GLU A 122 6.19 8.20 10.26
CA GLU A 122 7.59 8.50 10.55
C GLU A 122 7.80 8.39 12.05
N MET A 123 8.72 7.52 12.47
CA MET A 123 9.08 7.39 13.88
C MET A 123 9.97 8.56 14.29
N HIS A 124 9.75 9.15 15.51
CA HIS A 124 10.54 10.25 16.00
C HIS A 124 11.98 9.87 16.32
N ALA A 125 12.20 8.59 16.62
CA ALA A 125 13.52 8.02 16.81
C ALA A 125 13.54 6.61 16.25
N ASP A 126 14.73 6.09 15.91
CA ASP A 126 14.87 4.72 15.46
C ASP A 126 14.40 3.78 16.57
N GLN A 127 13.46 2.90 16.21
CA GLN A 127 12.89 1.92 17.12
C GLN A 127 13.31 0.53 16.64
N VAL A 128 13.91 -0.23 17.54
CA VAL A 128 14.15 -1.66 17.31
C VAL A 128 12.91 -2.42 17.79
N ARG A 129 12.33 -3.15 16.90
CA ARG A 129 11.10 -3.90 17.17
C ARG A 129 11.34 -5.39 17.28
#